data_12ae45b6b49c79cee957a0af1cfa7c9a
#
_entry.id   12ae45b6b49c79cee957a0af1cfa7c9a
#
_cell.length_a   1.000
_cell.length_b   1.000
_cell.length_c   1.000
_cell.angle_alpha   90.00
_cell.angle_beta   90.00
_cell.angle_gamma   90.00
#
_symmetry.space_group_name_H-M   'P 1'
#
loop_
_entity.id
_entity.type
_entity.pdbx_description
1 polymer ?
#
loop_
_entity_poly.entity_id
_entity_poly.type
_entity_poly.pdbx_seq_one_letter_code
_entity_poly.pdbx_strand_id
1 'polypeptide(L)'
;FGQKVRHLRKVHKITLKQFAQEMGVSSAYFSALEHGYRGRPGPGLVQQIAGYFNLGMEETDELKRMAALSHPRITVDTAGLNPKATELANLLAELIHELDEDTIDWIIAEIRGRRAARTRGGPTH
;
A
#
# COMPACT_ATOMS: atom_id res chain seq x y z
N PHE A 1 -0.53 4.66 1.48
CA PHE A 1 -0.18 5.07 2.83
C PHE A 1 0.35 6.49 2.86
N GLY A 2 1.40 6.77 2.14
CA GLY A 2 2.02 8.09 2.15
C GLY A 2 1.07 9.22 1.78
N GLN A 3 0.28 9.03 0.75
CA GLN A 3 -0.69 10.04 0.30
C GLN A 3 -1.76 10.31 1.37
N LYS A 4 -2.23 9.26 2.03
CA LYS A 4 -3.23 9.40 3.08
C LYS A 4 -2.68 10.16 4.28
N VAL A 5 -1.47 9.84 4.70
CA VAL A 5 -0.80 10.53 5.80
C VAL A 5 -0.55 11.99 5.45
N ARG A 6 -0.13 12.26 4.23
CA ARG A 6 0.09 13.63 3.75
C ARG A 6 -1.20 14.42 3.78
N HIS A 7 -2.31 13.80 3.36
CA HIS A 7 -3.61 14.45 3.40
C HIS A 7 -4.03 14.78 4.84
N LEU A 8 -3.89 13.82 5.75
CA LEU A 8 -4.20 14.03 7.16
C LEU A 8 -3.38 15.17 7.75
N ARG A 9 -2.09 15.21 7.41
CA ARG A 9 -1.20 16.26 7.85
C ARG A 9 -1.66 17.63 7.37
N LYS A 10 -2.06 17.72 6.11
CA LYS A 10 -2.53 18.98 5.52
C LYS A 10 -3.85 19.44 6.13
N VAL A 11 -4.77 18.52 6.35
CA VAL A 11 -6.05 18.83 6.97
C VAL A 11 -5.85 19.39 8.38
N HIS A 12 -4.90 18.83 9.12
CA HIS A 12 -4.61 19.28 10.49
C HIS A 12 -3.58 20.41 10.53
N LYS A 13 -3.15 20.90 9.37
CA LYS A 13 -2.21 22.04 9.24
C LYS A 13 -0.91 21.84 10.01
N ILE A 14 -0.37 20.62 9.93
CA ILE A 14 0.89 20.30 10.57
C ILE A 14 1.96 20.07 9.50
N THR A 15 3.17 20.62 9.71
CA THR A 15 4.25 20.48 8.76
C THR A 15 4.87 19.08 8.86
N LEU A 16 5.55 18.67 7.79
CA LEU A 16 6.28 17.41 7.76
C LEU A 16 7.28 17.33 8.93
N LYS A 17 8.03 18.40 9.13
CA LYS A 17 9.04 18.45 10.18
C LYS A 17 8.44 18.30 11.58
N GLN A 18 7.35 19.01 11.83
CA GLN A 18 6.66 18.94 13.12
C GLN A 18 6.12 17.54 13.37
N PHE A 19 5.50 16.95 12.34
CA PHE A 19 4.89 15.64 12.49
C PHE A 19 5.95 14.56 12.69
N ALA A 20 7.05 14.61 11.94
CA ALA A 20 8.15 13.67 12.12
C ALA A 20 8.71 13.75 13.55
N GLN A 21 8.84 14.96 14.07
CA GLN A 21 9.30 15.18 15.44
C GLN A 21 8.35 14.56 16.46
N GLU A 22 7.05 14.74 16.26
CA GLU A 22 6.02 14.15 17.13
C GLU A 22 6.05 12.63 17.11
N MET A 23 6.36 12.05 15.94
CA MET A 23 6.43 10.60 15.77
C MET A 23 7.77 10.03 16.21
N GLY A 24 8.76 10.87 16.55
CA GLY A 24 10.07 10.41 16.96
C GLY A 24 10.93 9.86 15.84
N VAL A 25 10.73 10.32 14.62
CA VAL A 25 11.51 9.91 13.45
C VAL A 25 12.11 11.13 12.77
N SER A 26 13.12 10.92 11.91
CA SER A 26 13.68 12.01 11.16
C SER A 26 12.73 12.50 10.07
N SER A 27 12.82 13.79 9.73
CA SER A 27 11.99 14.33 8.65
C SER A 27 12.33 13.69 7.31
N ALA A 28 13.61 13.34 7.10
CA ALA A 28 14.04 12.65 5.89
C ALA A 28 13.39 11.26 5.77
N TYR A 29 13.34 10.51 6.87
CA TYR A 29 12.70 9.19 6.88
C TYR A 29 11.20 9.33 6.61
N PHE A 30 10.54 10.26 7.26
CA PHE A 30 9.10 10.44 7.09
C PHE A 30 8.76 10.93 5.68
N SER A 31 9.57 11.82 5.12
CA SER A 31 9.42 12.25 3.74
C SER A 31 9.51 11.07 2.78
N ALA A 32 10.47 10.19 2.99
CA ALA A 32 10.63 8.99 2.16
C ALA A 32 9.42 8.07 2.26
N LEU A 33 8.82 7.95 3.45
CA LEU A 33 7.58 7.18 3.61
C LEU A 33 6.41 7.81 2.84
N GLU A 34 6.28 9.13 2.91
CA GLU A 34 5.18 9.84 2.22
C GLU A 34 5.29 9.73 0.71
N HIS A 35 6.51 9.62 0.18
CA HIS A 35 6.76 9.51 -1.25
C HIS A 35 6.90 8.06 -1.74
N GLY A 36 6.76 7.09 -0.85
CA GLY A 36 6.85 5.68 -1.23
C GLY A 36 8.25 5.18 -1.51
N TYR A 37 9.29 5.90 -1.09
CA TYR A 37 10.68 5.48 -1.31
C TYR A 37 11.20 4.52 -0.26
N ARG A 38 10.55 4.47 0.90
CA ARG A 38 10.88 3.53 1.95
C ARG A 38 9.93 2.35 1.92
N GLY A 39 10.38 1.26 2.50
CA GLY A 39 9.55 0.10 2.65
C GLY A 39 8.41 0.33 3.63
N ARG A 40 7.70 -0.75 3.91
CA ARG A 40 6.54 -0.73 4.78
C ARG A 40 6.89 -0.15 6.16
N PRO A 41 6.11 0.83 6.64
CA PRO A 41 6.32 1.34 8.00
C PRO A 41 5.99 0.28 9.04
N GLY A 42 6.65 0.34 10.18
CA GLY A 42 6.39 -0.58 11.26
C GLY A 42 4.99 -0.39 11.85
N PRO A 43 4.40 -1.45 12.43
CA PRO A 43 3.05 -1.35 13.00
C PRO A 43 2.96 -0.35 14.15
N GLY A 44 4.05 -0.16 14.89
CA GLY A 44 4.08 0.84 15.94
C GLY A 44 3.91 2.26 15.42
N LEU A 45 4.57 2.58 14.33
CA LEU A 45 4.45 3.90 13.72
C LEU A 45 3.05 4.13 13.17
N VAL A 46 2.47 3.13 12.52
CA VAL A 46 1.11 3.24 11.98
C VAL A 46 0.12 3.50 13.12
N GLN A 47 0.27 2.81 14.23
CA GLN A 47 -0.59 2.99 15.40
C GLN A 47 -0.42 4.38 16.02
N GLN A 48 0.81 4.89 16.08
CA GLN A 48 1.07 6.25 16.57
C GLN A 48 0.39 7.30 15.68
N ILE A 49 0.46 7.12 14.36
CA ILE A 49 -0.17 8.04 13.41
C ILE A 49 -1.69 8.04 13.62
N ALA A 50 -2.27 6.86 13.71
CA ALA A 50 -3.72 6.72 13.94
C ALA A 50 -4.14 7.39 15.25
N GLY A 51 -3.37 7.20 16.31
CA GLY A 51 -3.64 7.83 17.59
C GLY A 51 -3.50 9.34 17.57
N TYR A 52 -2.48 9.83 16.88
CA TYR A 52 -2.24 11.26 16.77
C TYR A 52 -3.41 11.99 16.09
N PHE A 53 -3.94 11.42 15.03
CA PHE A 53 -5.06 12.01 14.31
C PHE A 53 -6.42 11.55 14.84
N ASN A 54 -6.41 10.75 15.91
CA ASN A 54 -7.63 10.25 16.56
C ASN A 54 -8.55 9.55 15.54
N LEU A 55 -7.98 8.67 14.73
CA LEU A 55 -8.74 7.93 13.72
C LEU A 55 -9.62 6.87 14.37
N GLY A 56 -10.80 6.67 13.81
CA GLY A 56 -11.68 5.59 14.23
C GLY A 56 -11.13 4.23 13.83
N MET A 57 -11.78 3.16 14.29
CA MET A 57 -11.32 1.80 14.03
C MET A 57 -11.23 1.49 12.55
N GLU A 58 -12.25 1.88 11.77
CA GLU A 58 -12.25 1.63 10.34
C GLU A 58 -11.12 2.34 9.60
N GLU A 59 -10.90 3.62 9.93
CA GLU A 59 -9.82 4.39 9.31
C GLU A 59 -8.45 3.87 9.73
N THR A 60 -8.32 3.44 10.98
CA THR A 60 -7.07 2.84 11.46
C THR A 60 -6.77 1.55 10.72
N ASP A 61 -7.77 0.69 10.54
CA ASP A 61 -7.60 -0.57 9.83
C ASP A 61 -7.26 -0.32 8.36
N GLU A 62 -7.87 0.68 7.75
CA GLU A 62 -7.55 1.07 6.37
C GLU A 62 -6.12 1.55 6.26
N LEU A 63 -5.66 2.37 7.20
CA LEU A 63 -4.29 2.86 7.22
C LEU A 63 -3.29 1.70 7.37
N LYS A 64 -3.60 0.73 8.21
CA LYS A 64 -2.78 -0.47 8.36
C LYS A 64 -2.67 -1.26 7.07
N ARG A 65 -3.79 -1.41 6.34
CA ARG A 65 -3.78 -2.11 5.05
C ARG A 65 -2.95 -1.37 4.02
N MET A 66 -3.09 -0.05 3.96
CA MET A 66 -2.30 0.78 3.05
C MET A 66 -0.81 0.66 3.36
N ALA A 67 -0.44 0.64 4.64
CA ALA A 67 0.95 0.47 5.04
C ALA A 67 1.50 -0.88 4.59
N ALA A 68 0.71 -1.94 4.75
CA ALA A 68 1.12 -3.28 4.33
C ALA A 68 1.34 -3.38 2.82
N LEU A 69 0.59 -2.59 2.04
CA LEU A 69 0.68 -2.60 0.58
C LEU A 69 1.70 -1.60 0.02
N SER A 70 2.37 -0.83 0.87
CA SER A 70 3.26 0.23 0.41
C SER A 70 4.71 -0.22 0.18
N HIS A 71 5.02 -1.49 0.44
CA HIS A 71 6.39 -1.99 0.25
C HIS A 71 6.74 -1.98 -1.24
N PRO A 72 7.79 -1.20 -1.65
CA PRO A 72 8.11 -1.08 -3.08
C PRO A 72 8.75 -2.32 -3.70
N ARG A 73 9.22 -3.26 -2.89
CA ARG A 73 9.80 -4.51 -3.38
C ARG A 73 9.04 -5.67 -2.79
N ILE A 74 8.48 -6.49 -3.66
CA ILE A 74 7.73 -7.67 -3.25
C ILE A 74 8.30 -8.90 -3.96
N THR A 75 8.13 -10.05 -3.33
CA THR A 75 8.48 -11.32 -3.94
C THR A 75 7.20 -12.09 -4.20
N VAL A 76 7.04 -12.57 -5.42
CA VAL A 76 5.90 -13.42 -5.80
C VAL A 76 6.44 -14.81 -6.07
N ASP A 77 6.06 -15.75 -5.21
CA ASP A 77 6.49 -17.14 -5.33
C ASP A 77 5.45 -17.92 -6.13
N THR A 78 5.83 -18.36 -7.31
CA THR A 78 4.96 -19.13 -8.21
C THR A 78 5.35 -20.60 -8.28
N ALA A 79 6.24 -21.07 -7.40
CA ALA A 79 6.65 -22.46 -7.37
C ALA A 79 5.44 -23.36 -7.09
N GLY A 80 5.29 -24.40 -7.89
CA GLY A 80 4.17 -25.33 -7.75
C GLY A 80 2.87 -24.86 -8.35
N LEU A 81 2.81 -23.65 -8.88
CA LEU A 81 1.62 -23.14 -9.55
C LEU A 81 1.67 -23.40 -11.05
N ASN A 82 0.57 -23.10 -11.73
CA ASN A 82 0.50 -23.19 -13.19
C ASN A 82 1.64 -22.38 -13.81
N PRO A 83 2.34 -22.93 -14.85
CA PRO A 83 3.41 -22.17 -15.52
C PRO A 83 3.01 -20.78 -16.00
N LYS A 84 1.74 -20.58 -16.30
CA LYS A 84 1.24 -19.26 -16.68
C LYS A 84 1.34 -18.23 -15.57
N ALA A 85 1.27 -18.67 -14.32
CA ALA A 85 1.46 -17.79 -13.16
C ALA A 85 2.89 -17.26 -13.12
N THR A 86 3.86 -18.13 -13.40
CA THR A 86 5.26 -17.72 -13.49
C THR A 86 5.49 -16.77 -14.66
N GLU A 87 4.87 -17.04 -15.79
CA GLU A 87 4.95 -16.16 -16.96
C GLU A 87 4.40 -14.78 -16.65
N LEU A 88 3.24 -14.71 -16.00
CA LEU A 88 2.63 -13.45 -15.63
C LEU A 88 3.50 -12.65 -14.67
N ALA A 89 4.04 -13.31 -13.64
CA ALA A 89 4.89 -12.65 -12.66
C ALA A 89 6.15 -12.06 -13.32
N ASN A 90 6.78 -12.82 -14.20
CA ASN A 90 7.97 -12.36 -14.92
C ASN A 90 7.64 -11.22 -15.88
N LEU A 91 6.51 -11.31 -16.57
CA LEU A 91 6.08 -10.26 -17.50
C LEU A 91 5.84 -8.94 -16.75
N LEU A 92 5.19 -9.00 -15.60
CA LEU A 92 4.97 -7.80 -14.78
C LEU A 92 6.30 -7.23 -14.27
N ALA A 93 7.21 -8.08 -13.81
CA ALA A 93 8.50 -7.63 -13.32
C ALA A 93 9.29 -6.89 -14.41
N GLU A 94 9.17 -7.36 -15.66
CA GLU A 94 9.87 -6.76 -16.79
C GLU A 94 9.23 -5.46 -17.24
N LEU A 95 7.91 -5.41 -17.29
CA LEU A 95 7.19 -4.33 -17.98
C LEU A 95 6.48 -3.33 -17.06
N ILE A 96 6.42 -3.57 -15.75
CA ILE A 96 5.57 -2.77 -14.87
C ILE A 96 5.88 -1.27 -14.93
N HIS A 97 7.14 -0.90 -15.09
CA HIS A 97 7.53 0.51 -15.16
C HIS A 97 7.28 1.15 -16.52
N GLU A 98 6.86 0.35 -17.51
CA GLU A 98 6.46 0.86 -18.83
C GLU A 98 4.95 0.98 -18.97
N LEU A 99 4.18 0.44 -18.01
CA LEU A 99 2.73 0.49 -18.05
C LEU A 99 2.22 1.86 -17.63
N ASP A 100 1.24 2.38 -18.36
CA ASP A 100 0.61 3.62 -17.99
C ASP A 100 -0.38 3.42 -16.84
N GLU A 101 -0.80 4.51 -16.23
CA GLU A 101 -1.68 4.47 -15.06
C GLU A 101 -3.03 3.80 -15.37
N ASP A 102 -3.60 4.10 -16.53
CA ASP A 102 -4.88 3.53 -16.93
C ASP A 102 -4.81 2.02 -17.07
N THR A 103 -3.73 1.52 -17.65
CA THR A 103 -3.51 0.07 -17.80
C THR A 103 -3.34 -0.58 -16.43
N ILE A 104 -2.58 0.03 -15.54
CA ILE A 104 -2.38 -0.48 -14.19
C ILE A 104 -3.72 -0.54 -13.45
N ASP A 105 -4.50 0.52 -13.53
CA ASP A 105 -5.81 0.58 -12.88
C ASP A 105 -6.75 -0.50 -13.42
N TRP A 106 -6.72 -0.72 -14.74
CA TRP A 106 -7.54 -1.77 -15.37
C TRP A 106 -7.15 -3.15 -14.86
N ILE A 107 -5.84 -3.44 -14.79
CA ILE A 107 -5.35 -4.73 -14.30
C ILE A 107 -5.78 -4.95 -12.85
N ILE A 108 -5.61 -3.94 -12.00
CA ILE A 108 -6.00 -4.03 -10.60
C ILE A 108 -7.50 -4.30 -10.48
N ALA A 109 -8.32 -3.56 -11.22
CA ALA A 109 -9.76 -3.72 -11.20
C ALA A 109 -10.18 -5.11 -11.66
N GLU A 110 -9.53 -5.63 -12.70
CA GLU A 110 -9.83 -6.95 -13.25
C GLU A 110 -9.53 -8.05 -12.23
N ILE A 111 -8.36 -7.98 -11.59
CA ILE A 111 -7.97 -8.96 -10.58
C ILE A 111 -8.93 -8.92 -9.39
N ARG A 112 -9.24 -7.74 -8.89
CA ARG A 112 -10.15 -7.58 -7.76
C ARG A 112 -11.56 -8.02 -8.08
N GLY A 113 -12.03 -7.71 -9.29
CA GLY A 113 -13.36 -8.10 -9.74
C GLY A 113 -13.51 -9.61 -9.83
N ARG A 114 -12.52 -10.29 -10.39
CA ARG A 114 -12.54 -11.75 -10.50
C ARG A 114 -12.47 -12.42 -9.13
N ARG A 115 -11.65 -11.88 -8.23
CA ARG A 115 -11.56 -12.38 -6.87
C ARG A 115 -12.89 -12.26 -6.13
N ALA A 116 -13.56 -11.12 -6.25
CA ALA A 116 -14.85 -10.89 -5.62
C ALA A 116 -15.92 -11.82 -6.19
N ALA A 117 -15.93 -12.03 -7.51
CA ALA A 117 -16.87 -12.93 -8.15
C ALA A 117 -16.68 -14.37 -7.67
N ARG A 118 -15.43 -14.83 -7.55
CA ARG A 118 -15.13 -16.18 -7.04
C ARG A 118 -15.59 -16.35 -5.61
N THR A 119 -15.34 -15.35 -4.77
CA THR A 119 -15.72 -15.38 -3.37
C THR A 119 -17.24 -15.41 -3.22
N ARG A 120 -17.95 -14.58 -3.98
CA ARG A 120 -19.41 -14.52 -3.94
C ARG A 120 -20.07 -15.73 -4.56
N GLY A 121 -19.52 -16.22 -5.67
CA GLY A 121 -20.07 -17.37 -6.36
C GLY A 121 -19.89 -18.68 -5.59
N GLY A 122 -19.02 -18.66 -4.60
CA GLY A 122 -18.66 -19.86 -3.85
C GLY A 122 -17.89 -20.84 -4.68
N PRO A 123 -17.45 -21.94 -4.08
CA PRO A 123 -16.76 -22.98 -4.81
C PRO A 123 -17.75 -23.73 -5.68
N THR A 124 -17.53 -23.68 -6.95
CA THR A 124 -18.38 -24.34 -7.91
C THR A 124 -17.79 -25.66 -8.38
N HIS A 125 -16.79 -26.09 -7.69
CA HIS A 125 -16.01 -27.25 -8.15
C HIS A 125 -15.40 -27.99 -7.01
#